data_2ffcebcbbf60308d68b7ba1cfd0f0cfb
#
_entry.id   2ffcebcbbf60308d68b7ba1cfd0f0cfb
#
_cell.length_a   1.000
_cell.length_b   1.000
_cell.length_c   1.000
_cell.angle_alpha   90.00
_cell.angle_beta   90.00
_cell.angle_gamma   90.00
#
_symmetry.space_group_name_H-M   'P 1'
#
loop_
_entity.id
_entity.type
_entity.pdbx_description
1 polymer ?
#
loop_
_entity_poly.entity_id
_entity_poly.type
_entity_poly.pdbx_seq_one_letter_code
_entity_poly.pdbx_strand_id
1 'polypeptide(L)'
;MHEVSLVHALFDQVDRAIAPHPSSAARLLIVRIGELAGVETELFRTAFAGCKAERGYQAAMLEIEPEAAEWRCAECGATFPTGAPLQCTRCSGFARLFAGGDIILLRVELEVVDV
;
A
#
# COMPACT_ATOMS: atom_id res chain seq x y z
N MET A 1 1.36 -2.23 -17.94
CA MET A 1 0.59 -1.29 -17.16
C MET A 1 1.08 -1.29 -15.74
N HIS A 2 1.31 -0.11 -15.23
CA HIS A 2 1.91 0.10 -13.91
C HIS A 2 1.11 -0.59 -12.79
N GLU A 3 -0.20 -0.41 -12.75
CA GLU A 3 -1.07 -0.97 -11.70
C GLU A 3 -1.09 -2.50 -11.73
N VAL A 4 -1.06 -3.11 -12.89
CA VAL A 4 -1.02 -4.57 -13.01
C VAL A 4 0.26 -5.13 -12.40
N SER A 5 1.40 -4.52 -12.68
CA SER A 5 2.68 -4.93 -12.09
C SER A 5 2.66 -4.82 -10.58
N LEU A 6 2.07 -3.73 -10.06
CA LEU A 6 1.97 -3.52 -8.61
C LEU A 6 1.06 -4.56 -7.96
N VAL A 7 -0.03 -4.94 -8.63
CA VAL A 7 -0.93 -5.98 -8.13
C VAL A 7 -0.22 -7.32 -8.09
N HIS A 8 0.57 -7.67 -9.10
CA HIS A 8 1.35 -8.91 -9.07
C HIS A 8 2.40 -8.89 -7.95
N ALA A 9 3.05 -7.75 -7.73
CA ALA A 9 3.98 -7.61 -6.61
C ALA A 9 3.27 -7.78 -5.27
N LEU A 10 2.04 -7.27 -5.14
CA LEU A 10 1.21 -7.47 -3.96
C LEU A 10 0.92 -8.96 -3.74
N PHE A 11 0.49 -9.67 -4.77
CA PHE A 11 0.22 -11.09 -4.67
C PHE A 11 1.47 -11.89 -4.30
N ASP A 12 2.64 -11.49 -4.78
CA ASP A 12 3.90 -12.11 -4.36
C ASP A 12 4.13 -11.95 -2.86
N GLN A 13 3.83 -10.78 -2.30
CA GLN A 13 3.92 -10.56 -0.86
C GLN A 13 2.91 -11.41 -0.10
N VAL A 14 1.69 -11.52 -0.61
CA VAL A 14 0.65 -12.36 -0.01
C VAL A 14 1.07 -13.82 -0.03
N ASP A 15 1.62 -14.29 -1.16
CA ASP A 15 2.12 -15.66 -1.26
C ASP A 15 3.13 -15.95 -0.15
N ARG A 16 4.05 -15.03 0.12
CA ARG A 16 5.05 -15.19 1.18
C ARG A 16 4.42 -15.16 2.57
N ALA A 17 3.41 -14.30 2.76
CA ALA A 17 2.75 -14.15 4.05
C ALA A 17 1.95 -15.40 4.42
N ILE A 18 1.33 -16.07 3.44
CA ILE A 18 0.48 -17.24 3.73
C ILE A 18 1.23 -18.55 3.65
N ALA A 19 2.47 -18.57 3.18
CA ALA A 19 3.25 -19.81 3.03
C ALA A 19 3.32 -20.64 4.32
N PRO A 20 3.44 -20.04 5.53
CA PRO A 20 3.42 -20.82 6.78
C PRO A 20 2.03 -21.38 7.15
N HIS A 21 0.99 -21.08 6.38
CA HIS A 21 -0.39 -21.47 6.67
C HIS A 21 -1.02 -22.21 5.49
N PRO A 22 -0.53 -23.40 5.14
CA PRO A 22 -0.90 -24.06 3.87
C PRO A 22 -2.38 -24.47 3.79
N SER A 23 -3.06 -24.59 4.93
CA SER A 23 -4.49 -24.97 4.96
C SER A 23 -5.41 -23.76 5.05
N SER A 24 -4.92 -22.57 4.73
CA SER A 24 -5.70 -21.35 4.82
C SER A 24 -5.89 -20.71 3.44
N ALA A 25 -6.89 -19.87 3.34
CA ALA A 25 -7.14 -19.05 2.14
C ALA A 25 -7.24 -17.60 2.55
N ALA A 26 -6.69 -16.71 1.71
CA ALA A 26 -6.79 -15.28 1.96
C ALA A 26 -8.21 -14.80 1.65
N ARG A 27 -8.83 -14.11 2.59
CA ARG A 27 -10.18 -13.56 2.45
C ARG A 27 -10.19 -12.05 2.30
N LEU A 28 -9.26 -11.37 2.94
CA LEU A 28 -9.20 -9.92 2.91
C LEU A 28 -7.74 -9.48 2.92
N LEU A 29 -7.42 -8.58 2.02
CA LEU A 29 -6.12 -7.91 1.97
C LEU A 29 -6.36 -6.45 2.28
N ILE A 30 -5.66 -5.93 3.28
CA ILE A 30 -5.72 -4.51 3.62
C ILE A 30 -4.41 -3.88 3.18
N VAL A 31 -4.51 -2.91 2.27
CA VAL A 31 -3.36 -2.27 1.62
C VAL A 31 -3.45 -0.77 1.84
N ARG A 32 -2.37 -0.17 2.33
CA ARG A 32 -2.27 1.28 2.44
C ARG A 32 -1.62 1.82 1.19
N ILE A 33 -2.27 2.79 0.55
CA ILE A 33 -1.73 3.44 -0.65
C ILE A 33 -1.54 4.92 -0.37
N GLY A 34 -0.31 5.37 -0.47
CA GLY A 34 0.04 6.77 -0.24
C GLY A 34 -0.41 7.67 -1.37
N GLU A 35 -0.75 8.89 -1.02
CA GLU A 35 -1.19 9.93 -1.96
C GLU A 35 -0.17 10.15 -3.08
N LEU A 36 1.12 10.06 -2.76
CA LEU A 36 2.22 10.28 -3.71
C LEU A 36 2.90 8.98 -4.15
N ALA A 37 2.22 7.84 -3.99
CA ALA A 37 2.77 6.56 -4.44
C ALA A 37 2.73 6.40 -5.96
N GLY A 38 2.09 7.32 -6.67
CA GLY A 38 1.99 7.23 -8.13
C GLY A 38 1.02 6.19 -8.63
N VAL A 39 0.03 5.83 -7.81
CA VAL A 39 -0.92 4.76 -8.10
C VAL A 39 -2.31 5.34 -8.27
N GLU A 40 -2.95 5.00 -9.38
CA GLU A 40 -4.36 5.30 -9.58
C GLU A 40 -5.18 4.23 -8.86
N THR A 41 -5.85 4.62 -7.77
CA THR A 41 -6.53 3.69 -6.87
C THR A 41 -7.59 2.85 -7.59
N GLU A 42 -8.40 3.46 -8.45
CA GLU A 42 -9.44 2.72 -9.17
C GLU A 42 -8.88 1.73 -10.18
N LEU A 43 -7.79 2.10 -10.85
CA LEU A 43 -7.10 1.17 -11.74
C LEU A 43 -6.45 0.03 -10.96
N PHE A 44 -5.96 0.31 -9.75
CA PHE A 44 -5.42 -0.73 -8.88
C PHE A 44 -6.51 -1.73 -8.50
N ARG A 45 -7.70 -1.24 -8.11
CA ARG A 45 -8.84 -2.12 -7.80
C ARG A 45 -9.25 -2.96 -8.99
N THR A 46 -9.31 -2.37 -10.16
CA THR A 46 -9.67 -3.07 -11.40
C THR A 46 -8.64 -4.13 -11.75
N ALA A 47 -7.35 -3.80 -11.63
CA ALA A 47 -6.28 -4.76 -11.89
C ALA A 47 -6.31 -5.92 -10.88
N PHE A 48 -6.57 -5.62 -9.61
CA PHE A 48 -6.72 -6.64 -8.59
C PHE A 48 -7.85 -7.60 -8.94
N ALA A 49 -9.03 -7.07 -9.27
CA ALA A 49 -10.19 -7.89 -9.62
C ALA A 49 -9.92 -8.75 -10.85
N GLY A 50 -9.17 -8.22 -11.82
CA GLY A 50 -8.84 -8.94 -13.05
C GLY A 50 -7.78 -10.02 -12.89
N CYS A 51 -6.92 -9.91 -11.89
CA CYS A 51 -5.77 -10.83 -11.73
C CYS A 51 -5.98 -11.87 -10.64
N LYS A 52 -6.88 -11.63 -9.70
CA LYS A 52 -6.94 -12.45 -8.47
C LYS A 52 -7.27 -13.91 -8.72
N ALA A 53 -8.16 -14.21 -9.65
CA ALA A 53 -8.52 -15.60 -9.94
C ALA A 53 -7.35 -16.38 -10.51
N GLU A 54 -6.60 -15.77 -11.42
CA GLU A 54 -5.41 -16.35 -12.02
C GLU A 54 -4.34 -16.66 -10.98
N ARG A 55 -4.24 -15.83 -9.95
CA ARG A 55 -3.26 -16.01 -8.87
C ARG A 55 -3.75 -16.93 -7.76
N GLY A 56 -4.97 -17.44 -7.85
CA GLY A 56 -5.54 -18.34 -6.85
C GLY A 56 -6.21 -17.64 -5.67
N TYR A 57 -6.55 -16.35 -5.83
CA TYR A 57 -7.14 -15.53 -4.77
C TYR A 57 -8.55 -15.06 -5.10
N GLN A 58 -9.32 -15.87 -5.82
CA GLN A 58 -10.65 -15.48 -6.28
C GLN A 58 -11.61 -15.09 -5.16
N ALA A 59 -11.43 -15.63 -3.96
CA ALA A 59 -12.28 -15.31 -2.81
C ALA A 59 -11.78 -14.09 -2.03
N ALA A 60 -10.59 -13.57 -2.34
CA ALA A 60 -10.01 -12.46 -1.60
C ALA A 60 -10.66 -11.14 -1.97
N MET A 61 -10.90 -10.32 -0.97
CA MET A 61 -11.37 -8.95 -1.14
C MET A 61 -10.23 -7.98 -0.84
N LEU A 62 -10.27 -6.82 -1.44
CA LEU A 62 -9.27 -5.78 -1.28
C LEU A 62 -9.88 -4.59 -0.55
N GLU A 63 -9.23 -4.16 0.51
CA GLU A 63 -9.56 -2.93 1.20
C GLU A 63 -8.36 -1.99 1.10
N ILE A 64 -8.59 -0.77 0.62
CA ILE A 64 -7.54 0.22 0.46
C ILE A 64 -7.71 1.30 1.51
N GLU A 65 -6.65 1.54 2.29
CA GLU A 65 -6.56 2.67 3.20
C GLU A 65 -5.73 3.75 2.52
N PRO A 66 -6.30 4.91 2.22
CA PRO A 66 -5.50 6.00 1.68
C PRO A 66 -4.64 6.62 2.79
N GLU A 67 -3.43 7.04 2.43
CA GLU A 67 -2.54 7.73 3.35
C GLU A 67 -2.16 9.07 2.74
N ALA A 68 -2.46 10.17 3.45
CA ALA A 68 -2.11 11.50 2.99
C ALA A 68 -0.59 11.71 2.99
N ALA A 69 -0.09 12.49 2.04
CA ALA A 69 1.30 12.87 2.02
C ALA A 69 1.62 13.75 3.23
N GLU A 70 2.73 13.45 3.89
CA GLU A 70 3.22 14.24 5.01
C GLU A 70 4.69 14.56 4.78
N TRP A 71 5.01 15.85 4.83
CA TRP A 71 6.36 16.35 4.64
C TRP A 71 6.92 16.85 5.96
N ARG A 72 8.17 16.51 6.23
CA ARG A 72 8.88 16.97 7.42
C ARG A 72 10.24 17.50 7.03
N CYS A 73 10.74 18.46 7.81
CA CYS A 73 12.11 18.94 7.63
C CYS A 73 13.10 17.81 7.91
N ALA A 74 14.03 17.60 6.99
CA ALA A 74 15.04 16.56 7.14
C ALA A 74 16.00 16.84 8.29
N GLU A 75 16.18 18.12 8.68
CA GLU A 75 17.13 18.52 9.70
C GLU A 75 16.51 18.61 11.08
N CYS A 76 15.36 19.30 11.22
CA CYS A 76 14.77 19.55 12.53
C CYS A 76 13.47 18.80 12.80
N GLY A 77 12.93 18.09 11.81
CA GLY A 77 11.73 17.29 11.96
C GLY A 77 10.41 18.07 11.98
N ALA A 78 10.43 19.37 11.75
CA ALA A 78 9.23 20.19 11.74
C ALA A 78 8.30 19.76 10.60
N THR A 79 6.98 19.74 10.89
CA THR A 79 5.98 19.38 9.88
C THR A 79 5.73 20.56 8.95
N PHE A 80 5.58 20.28 7.65
CA PHE A 80 5.22 21.29 6.67
C PHE A 80 3.72 21.24 6.41
N PRO A 81 3.02 22.39 6.46
CA PRO A 81 1.61 22.44 6.07
C PRO A 81 1.44 22.16 4.58
N THR A 82 0.25 21.70 4.20
CA THR A 82 -0.10 21.51 2.79
C THR A 82 0.06 22.84 2.03
N GLY A 83 0.78 22.78 0.89
CA GLY A 83 1.01 23.94 0.05
C GLY A 83 2.14 24.85 0.50
N ALA A 84 2.81 24.53 1.61
CA ALA A 84 3.95 25.32 2.07
C ALA A 84 5.17 25.10 1.17
N PRO A 85 6.10 26.07 1.10
CA PRO A 85 7.38 25.84 0.46
C PRO A 85 8.13 24.69 1.12
N LEU A 86 8.89 23.94 0.33
CA LEU A 86 9.60 22.76 0.82
C LEU A 86 10.96 23.10 1.46
N GLN A 87 11.12 24.33 1.93
CA GLN A 87 12.27 24.74 2.71
C GLN A 87 11.81 25.21 4.09
N CYS A 88 12.44 24.71 5.12
CA CYS A 88 12.05 25.01 6.50
C CYS A 88 12.32 26.46 6.86
N THR A 89 11.30 27.14 7.41
CA THR A 89 11.44 28.52 7.88
C THR A 89 12.20 28.62 9.20
N ARG A 90 12.37 27.50 9.91
CA ARG A 90 13.02 27.47 11.23
C ARG A 90 14.51 27.21 11.14
N CYS A 91 14.96 26.31 10.24
CA CYS A 91 16.36 25.93 10.16
C CYS A 91 16.93 25.95 8.75
N SER A 92 16.14 26.35 7.75
CA SER A 92 16.50 26.38 6.34
C SER A 92 16.77 25.01 5.71
N GLY A 93 16.48 23.93 6.41
CA GLY A 93 16.57 22.57 5.86
C GLY A 93 15.48 22.32 4.83
N PHE A 94 15.66 21.28 4.01
CA PHE A 94 14.68 20.93 3.00
C PHE A 94 13.69 19.88 3.51
N ALA A 95 12.49 19.92 2.95
CA ALA A 95 11.45 18.95 3.25
C ALA A 95 11.82 17.58 2.69
N ARG A 96 11.40 16.56 3.42
CA ARG A 96 11.53 15.18 3.02
C ARG A 96 10.16 14.52 3.21
N LEU A 97 9.76 13.67 2.27
CA LEU A 97 8.49 12.95 2.38
C LEU A 97 8.58 11.96 3.53
N PHE A 98 7.73 12.14 4.53
CA PHE A 98 7.71 11.30 5.72
C PHE A 98 6.70 10.17 5.60
N ALA A 99 5.54 10.43 4.98
CA ALA A 99 4.47 9.47 4.81
C ALA A 99 3.73 9.74 3.52
N GLY A 100 3.03 8.73 3.00
CA GLY A 100 2.20 8.87 1.81
C GLY A 100 2.90 8.59 0.50
N GLY A 101 4.11 8.01 0.54
CA GLY A 101 4.88 7.70 -0.67
C GLY A 101 4.86 6.25 -1.10
N ASP A 102 4.27 5.35 -0.34
CA ASP A 102 4.42 3.91 -0.56
C ASP A 102 3.10 3.17 -0.65
N ILE A 103 3.18 1.94 -1.17
CA ILE A 103 2.11 0.95 -1.09
C ILE A 103 2.56 -0.08 -0.06
N ILE A 104 1.74 -0.32 0.96
CA ILE A 104 2.11 -1.20 2.05
C ILE A 104 0.99 -2.22 2.30
N LEU A 105 1.32 -3.49 2.23
CA LEU A 105 0.40 -4.55 2.66
C LEU A 105 0.37 -4.54 4.19
N LEU A 106 -0.74 -4.08 4.75
CA LEU A 106 -0.89 -3.96 6.20
C LEU A 106 -1.30 -5.27 6.85
N ARG A 107 -2.21 -6.01 6.22
CA ARG A 107 -2.78 -7.20 6.84
C ARG A 107 -3.37 -8.12 5.79
N VAL A 108 -3.23 -9.42 6.03
CA VAL A 108 -3.91 -10.47 5.29
C VAL A 108 -4.78 -11.20 6.30
N GLU A 109 -6.09 -11.23 6.08
CA GLU A 109 -6.99 -12.02 6.91
C GLU A 109 -7.21 -13.37 6.24
N LEU A 110 -6.97 -14.42 6.97
CA LEU A 110 -7.03 -15.78 6.46
C LEU A 110 -8.26 -16.49 7.01
N GLU A 111 -8.84 -17.35 6.17
CA GLU A 111 -9.80 -18.33 6.62
C GLU A 111 -9.07 -19.66 6.72
N VAL A 112 -9.05 -20.23 7.91
CA VAL A 112 -8.44 -21.53 8.14
C VAL A 112 -9.49 -22.60 7.83
N VAL A 113 -9.16 -23.50 6.93
CA VAL A 113 -10.04 -24.61 6.59
C VAL A 113 -9.78 -25.73 7.57
N ASP A 114 -10.75 -25.98 8.43
CA ASP A 114 -10.75 -27.14 9.32
C ASP A 114 -11.11 -28.37 8.51
N VAL A 115 -10.24 -29.35 8.55
CA VAL A 115 -10.45 -30.60 7.84
C VAL A 115 -10.84 -31.67 8.85
#